data_8de23dd1de8158372c61b0aa0db93743
#
_entry.id   8de23dd1de8158372c61b0aa0db93743
#
_cell.length_a   1.000
_cell.length_b   1.000
_cell.length_c   1.000
_cell.angle_alpha   90.00
_cell.angle_beta   90.00
_cell.angle_gamma   90.00
#
_symmetry.space_group_name_H-M   'P 1'
#
loop_
_entity.id
_entity.type
_entity.pdbx_description
1 polymer ?
#
loop_
_entity_poly.entity_id
_entity_poly.type
_entity_poly.pdbx_seq_one_letter_code
_entity_poly.pdbx_strand_id
1 'polypeptide(L)'
;MRAWCDYVRKNQKQRFQTYRQVCGCPYTSVGGELATQDKKVRLETQALIDRFVKYLSGAIADAITDGSAAPGDPQTKAKLVHAFVVGLLLRAKIYNDLKILSHLETGLFALIGAKIPKGPAK
;
A
#
# COMPACT_ATOMS: atom_id res chain seq x y z
N MET A 1 11.04 -2.50 1.68
CA MET A 1 9.72 -1.92 2.05
C MET A 1 9.74 -0.42 2.38
N ARG A 2 10.73 0.08 3.10
CA ARG A 2 10.87 1.55 3.34
C ARG A 2 10.95 2.35 2.04
N ALA A 3 11.79 1.94 1.10
CA ALA A 3 11.92 2.61 -0.19
C ALA A 3 10.59 2.70 -0.95
N TRP A 4 9.75 1.67 -0.83
CA TRP A 4 8.41 1.71 -1.40
C TRP A 4 7.49 2.69 -0.69
N CYS A 5 7.53 2.77 0.65
CA CYS A 5 6.79 3.78 1.41
C CYS A 5 7.20 5.20 1.01
N ASP A 6 8.51 5.44 0.83
CA ASP A 6 9.03 6.73 0.39
C ASP A 6 8.57 7.06 -1.04
N TYR A 7 8.56 6.06 -1.93
CA TYR A 7 8.02 6.21 -3.28
C TYR A 7 6.54 6.61 -3.26
N VAL A 8 5.71 5.94 -2.46
CA VAL A 8 4.28 6.27 -2.35
C VAL A 8 4.09 7.70 -1.85
N ARG A 9 4.79 8.08 -0.77
CA ARG A 9 4.72 9.45 -0.23
C ARG A 9 5.15 10.50 -1.24
N LYS A 10 6.27 10.26 -1.92
CA LYS A 10 6.79 11.17 -2.97
C LYS A 10 5.82 11.32 -4.13
N ASN A 11 5.25 10.22 -4.60
CA ASN A 11 4.27 10.21 -5.69
C ASN A 11 3.01 11.02 -5.33
N GLN A 12 2.46 10.80 -4.14
CA GLN A 12 1.30 11.56 -3.67
C GLN A 12 1.60 13.05 -3.49
N LYS A 13 2.79 13.39 -2.99
CA LYS A 13 3.24 14.78 -2.87
C LYS A 13 3.35 15.47 -4.23
N GLN A 14 3.93 14.81 -5.23
CA GLN A 14 4.04 15.35 -6.59
C GLN A 14 2.66 15.59 -7.20
N ARG A 15 1.74 14.64 -7.06
CA ARG A 15 0.36 14.80 -7.54
C ARG A 15 -0.36 15.93 -6.83
N PHE A 16 -0.17 16.06 -5.52
CA PHE A 16 -0.74 17.18 -4.76
C PHE A 16 -0.25 18.54 -5.27
N GLN A 17 1.04 18.66 -5.61
CA GLN A 17 1.60 19.89 -6.19
C GLN A 17 0.95 20.25 -7.52
N THR A 18 0.63 19.25 -8.34
CA THR A 18 0.00 19.45 -9.66
C THR A 18 -1.50 19.74 -9.55
N TYR A 19 -2.23 18.93 -8.79
CA TYR A 19 -3.69 18.93 -8.76
C TYR A 19 -4.29 19.66 -7.55
N ARG A 20 -3.47 20.06 -6.59
CA ARG A 20 -3.88 20.70 -5.32
C ARG A 20 -4.81 19.82 -4.47
N GLN A 21 -4.80 18.51 -4.72
CA GLN A 21 -5.59 17.51 -4.01
C GLN A 21 -4.79 16.21 -3.85
N VAL A 22 -5.07 15.48 -2.77
CA VAL A 22 -4.56 14.12 -2.61
C VAL A 22 -5.34 13.20 -3.55
N CYS A 23 -4.64 12.58 -4.50
CA CYS A 23 -5.28 11.77 -5.55
C CYS A 23 -5.60 10.34 -5.11
N GLY A 24 -4.85 9.79 -4.16
CA GLY A 24 -5.01 8.39 -3.73
C GLY A 24 -4.57 7.40 -4.82
N CYS A 25 -5.16 6.23 -4.81
CA CYS A 25 -4.93 5.19 -5.82
C CYS A 25 -6.08 5.18 -6.84
N PRO A 26 -5.84 5.57 -8.10
CA PRO A 26 -6.90 5.61 -9.11
C PRO A 26 -7.47 4.22 -9.42
N TYR A 27 -6.65 3.18 -9.38
CA TYR A 27 -7.09 1.81 -9.69
C TYR A 27 -8.11 1.29 -8.69
N THR A 28 -7.85 1.45 -7.40
CA THR A 28 -8.79 1.00 -6.35
C THR A 28 -9.98 1.93 -6.20
N SER A 29 -9.83 3.22 -6.47
CA SER A 29 -10.96 4.17 -6.44
C SER A 29 -11.94 3.88 -7.58
N VAL A 30 -11.47 3.84 -8.83
CA VAL A 30 -12.33 3.57 -10.00
C VAL A 30 -12.79 2.12 -10.01
N GLY A 31 -11.88 1.17 -9.76
CA GLY A 31 -12.21 -0.26 -9.73
C GLY A 31 -13.21 -0.59 -8.62
N GLY A 32 -13.09 0.03 -7.45
CA GLY A 32 -14.04 -0.14 -6.35
C GLY A 32 -15.44 0.37 -6.68
N GLU A 33 -15.54 1.56 -7.28
CA GLU A 33 -16.83 2.14 -7.69
C GLU A 33 -17.53 1.31 -8.78
N LEU A 34 -16.78 0.81 -9.75
CA LEU A 34 -17.35 0.10 -10.91
C LEU A 34 -17.44 -1.41 -10.73
N ALA A 35 -16.84 -1.99 -9.68
CA ALA A 35 -16.78 -3.44 -9.49
C ALA A 35 -18.14 -4.13 -9.45
N THR A 36 -19.17 -3.47 -8.93
CA THR A 36 -20.54 -4.01 -8.86
C THR A 36 -21.36 -3.76 -10.13
N GLN A 37 -20.89 -2.92 -11.03
CA GLN A 37 -21.60 -2.48 -12.23
C GLN A 37 -20.99 -3.04 -13.50
N ASP A 38 -19.68 -3.27 -13.52
CA ASP A 38 -18.92 -3.70 -14.69
C ASP A 38 -18.03 -4.90 -14.35
N LYS A 39 -18.39 -6.06 -14.89
CA LYS A 39 -17.66 -7.31 -14.67
C LYS A 39 -16.21 -7.24 -15.19
N LYS A 40 -15.99 -6.59 -16.34
CA LYS A 40 -14.65 -6.49 -16.93
C LYS A 40 -13.74 -5.65 -16.05
N VAL A 41 -14.21 -4.47 -15.62
CA VAL A 41 -13.45 -3.61 -14.69
C VAL A 41 -13.15 -4.34 -13.39
N ARG A 42 -14.11 -5.08 -12.84
CA ARG A 42 -13.92 -5.88 -11.63
C ARG A 42 -12.79 -6.89 -11.79
N LEU A 43 -12.80 -7.67 -12.88
CA LEU A 43 -11.80 -8.71 -13.13
C LEU A 43 -10.41 -8.14 -13.40
N GLU A 44 -10.31 -7.03 -14.12
CA GLU A 44 -9.05 -6.35 -14.37
C GLU A 44 -8.47 -5.75 -13.08
N THR A 45 -9.33 -5.18 -12.22
CA THR A 45 -8.92 -4.64 -10.91
C THR A 45 -8.44 -5.76 -10.00
N GLN A 46 -9.13 -6.91 -9.95
CA GLN A 46 -8.67 -8.08 -9.21
C GLN A 46 -7.30 -8.55 -9.68
N ALA A 47 -7.08 -8.66 -10.98
CA ALA A 47 -5.79 -9.08 -11.53
C ALA A 47 -4.65 -8.12 -11.16
N LEU A 48 -4.92 -6.84 -11.11
CA LEU A 48 -3.94 -5.83 -10.67
C LEU A 48 -3.60 -5.97 -9.18
N ILE A 49 -4.61 -6.15 -8.33
CA ILE A 49 -4.45 -6.35 -6.88
C ILE A 49 -3.69 -7.64 -6.62
N ASP A 50 -4.03 -8.73 -7.31
CA ASP A 50 -3.38 -10.04 -7.15
C ASP A 50 -1.89 -9.96 -7.52
N ARG A 51 -1.52 -9.22 -8.55
CA ARG A 51 -0.11 -8.98 -8.89
C ARG A 51 0.63 -8.21 -7.79
N PHE A 52 0.02 -7.16 -7.26
CA PHE A 52 0.59 -6.40 -6.14
C PHE A 52 0.80 -7.29 -4.91
N VAL A 53 -0.23 -8.05 -4.53
CA VAL A 53 -0.18 -8.99 -3.40
C VAL A 53 0.90 -10.05 -3.62
N LYS A 54 1.06 -10.57 -4.83
CA LYS A 54 2.09 -11.55 -5.17
C LYS A 54 3.51 -10.99 -4.94
N TYR A 55 3.81 -9.80 -5.44
CA TYR A 55 5.11 -9.17 -5.23
C TYR A 55 5.39 -8.88 -3.76
N LEU A 56 4.40 -8.35 -3.05
CA LEU A 56 4.52 -8.03 -1.64
C LEU A 56 4.68 -9.31 -0.79
N SER A 57 3.95 -10.37 -1.13
CA SER A 57 4.08 -11.68 -0.49
C SER A 57 5.49 -12.26 -0.61
N GLY A 58 6.11 -12.13 -1.78
CA GLY A 58 7.51 -12.52 -1.99
C GLY A 58 8.48 -11.75 -1.09
N ALA A 59 8.35 -10.43 -1.04
CA ALA A 59 9.18 -9.59 -0.18
C ALA A 59 8.99 -9.90 1.31
N ILE A 60 7.76 -10.19 1.74
CA ILE A 60 7.45 -10.58 3.12
C ILE A 60 8.02 -11.96 3.43
N ALA A 61 7.92 -12.92 2.50
CA ALA A 61 8.50 -14.26 2.68
C ALA A 61 10.03 -14.19 2.89
N ASP A 62 10.72 -13.37 2.10
CA ASP A 62 12.15 -13.14 2.26
C ASP A 62 12.47 -12.52 3.64
N ALA A 63 11.68 -11.54 4.08
CA ALA A 63 11.86 -10.92 5.40
C ALA A 63 11.59 -11.88 6.56
N ILE A 64 10.65 -12.80 6.42
CA ILE A 64 10.41 -13.86 7.42
C ILE A 64 11.60 -14.84 7.44
N THR A 65 12.10 -15.23 6.27
CA THR A 65 13.23 -16.17 6.14
C THR A 65 14.51 -15.60 6.73
N ASP A 66 14.80 -14.31 6.55
CA ASP A 66 15.99 -13.66 7.12
C ASP A 66 15.82 -13.22 8.58
N GLY A 67 14.63 -13.41 9.16
CA GLY A 67 14.32 -13.06 10.55
C GLY A 67 13.97 -11.60 10.80
N SER A 68 13.85 -10.76 9.76
CA SER A 68 13.50 -9.35 9.90
C SER A 68 11.99 -9.09 10.05
N ALA A 69 11.15 -10.08 9.77
CA ALA A 69 9.72 -10.05 10.00
C ALA A 69 9.25 -11.24 10.85
N ALA A 70 8.17 -11.06 11.59
CA ALA A 70 7.59 -12.12 12.41
C ALA A 70 7.07 -13.28 11.54
N PRO A 71 7.12 -14.53 12.05
CA PRO A 71 6.55 -15.70 11.37
C PRO A 71 5.08 -15.49 11.03
N GLY A 72 4.60 -16.19 10.00
CA GLY A 72 3.22 -16.18 9.58
C GLY A 72 3.10 -16.42 8.08
N ASP A 73 1.87 -16.48 7.58
CA ASP A 73 1.61 -16.65 6.17
C ASP A 73 1.90 -15.35 5.38
N PRO A 74 2.88 -15.33 4.46
CA PRO A 74 3.25 -14.15 3.72
C PRO A 74 2.10 -13.59 2.87
N GLN A 75 1.26 -14.45 2.30
CA GLN A 75 0.15 -14.03 1.46
C GLN A 75 -0.94 -13.32 2.28
N THR A 76 -1.27 -13.84 3.46
CA THR A 76 -2.22 -13.18 4.37
C THR A 76 -1.68 -11.82 4.81
N LYS A 77 -0.42 -11.73 5.20
CA LYS A 77 0.22 -10.46 5.56
C LYS A 77 0.19 -9.47 4.39
N ALA A 78 0.46 -9.92 3.17
CA ALA A 78 0.41 -9.08 1.97
C ALA A 78 -0.99 -8.53 1.70
N LYS A 79 -2.02 -9.33 1.86
CA LYS A 79 -3.42 -8.89 1.72
C LYS A 79 -3.80 -7.84 2.77
N LEU A 80 -3.39 -8.03 4.01
CA LEU A 80 -3.61 -7.07 5.09
C LEU A 80 -2.89 -5.74 4.83
N VAL A 81 -1.63 -5.80 4.38
CA VAL A 81 -0.86 -4.61 4.01
C VAL A 81 -1.53 -3.88 2.85
N HIS A 82 -1.96 -4.59 1.82
CA HIS A 82 -2.68 -3.98 0.70
C HIS A 82 -3.95 -3.24 1.17
N ALA A 83 -4.78 -3.89 1.98
CA ALA A 83 -5.99 -3.29 2.52
C ALA A 83 -5.70 -2.04 3.37
N PHE A 84 -4.67 -2.09 4.19
CA PHE A 84 -4.20 -0.95 5.00
C PHE A 84 -3.76 0.22 4.13
N VAL A 85 -2.93 -0.03 3.13
CA VAL A 85 -2.40 1.01 2.23
C VAL A 85 -3.52 1.68 1.45
N VAL A 86 -4.43 0.90 0.88
CA VAL A 86 -5.60 1.42 0.15
C VAL A 86 -6.47 2.26 1.06
N GLY A 87 -6.76 1.79 2.27
CA GLY A 87 -7.53 2.53 3.27
C GLY A 87 -6.86 3.84 3.69
N LEU A 88 -5.53 3.81 3.88
CA LEU A 88 -4.76 5.01 4.25
C LEU A 88 -4.75 6.06 3.12
N LEU A 89 -4.56 5.62 1.88
CA LEU A 89 -4.62 6.50 0.70
C LEU A 89 -6.02 7.10 0.52
N LEU A 90 -7.06 6.30 0.70
CA LEU A 90 -8.44 6.78 0.63
C LEU A 90 -8.73 7.80 1.73
N ARG A 91 -8.28 7.53 2.96
CA ARG A 91 -8.40 8.47 4.07
C ARG A 91 -7.68 9.78 3.78
N ALA A 92 -6.45 9.73 3.31
CA ALA A 92 -5.69 10.92 2.91
C ALA A 92 -6.41 11.74 1.82
N LYS A 93 -7.04 11.06 0.87
CA LYS A 93 -7.83 11.68 -0.19
C LYS A 93 -9.09 12.35 0.35
N ILE A 94 -9.85 11.67 1.21
CA ILE A 94 -11.11 12.20 1.79
C ILE A 94 -10.85 13.45 2.64
N TYR A 95 -9.78 13.43 3.45
CA TYR A 95 -9.40 14.56 4.29
C TYR A 95 -8.55 15.61 3.54
N ASN A 96 -8.15 15.32 2.32
CA ASN A 96 -7.20 16.13 1.54
C ASN A 96 -5.94 16.51 2.33
N ASP A 97 -5.39 15.54 3.06
CA ASP A 97 -4.28 15.75 3.98
C ASP A 97 -3.16 14.71 3.77
N LEU A 98 -2.04 15.16 3.21
CA LEU A 98 -0.85 14.33 3.00
C LEU A 98 -0.20 13.86 4.31
N LYS A 99 -0.41 14.56 5.44
CA LYS A 99 0.17 14.18 6.73
C LYS A 99 -0.31 12.80 7.19
N ILE A 100 -1.50 12.39 6.76
CA ILE A 100 -2.05 11.06 7.06
C ILE A 100 -1.10 9.95 6.57
N LEU A 101 -0.36 10.18 5.48
CA LEU A 101 0.61 9.23 4.94
C LEU A 101 1.86 9.04 5.82
N SER A 102 2.05 9.84 6.86
CA SER A 102 3.12 9.62 7.85
C SER A 102 2.96 8.28 8.59
N HIS A 103 1.74 7.75 8.67
CA HIS A 103 1.45 6.46 9.29
C HIS A 103 1.75 5.24 8.41
N LEU A 104 2.08 5.45 7.13
CA LEU A 104 2.26 4.37 6.15
C LEU A 104 3.34 3.38 6.58
N GLU A 105 4.53 3.87 6.89
CA GLU A 105 5.67 3.03 7.26
C GLU A 105 5.42 2.30 8.58
N THR A 106 5.00 3.03 9.60
CA THR A 106 4.71 2.46 10.93
C THR A 106 3.64 1.36 10.85
N GLY A 107 2.55 1.61 10.15
CA GLY A 107 1.47 0.65 10.03
C GLY A 107 1.86 -0.58 9.21
N LEU A 108 2.59 -0.39 8.11
CA LEU A 108 3.08 -1.50 7.29
C LEU A 108 4.01 -2.42 8.09
N PHE A 109 5.01 -1.86 8.76
CA PHE A 109 5.96 -2.64 9.55
C PHE A 109 5.29 -3.35 10.73
N ALA A 110 4.30 -2.71 11.38
CA ALA A 110 3.52 -3.36 12.43
C ALA A 110 2.73 -4.57 11.91
N LEU A 111 2.11 -4.47 10.74
CA LEU A 111 1.32 -5.54 10.14
C LEU A 111 2.15 -6.77 9.77
N ILE A 112 3.38 -6.59 9.35
CA ILE A 112 4.28 -7.71 9.03
C ILE A 112 5.08 -8.20 10.23
N GLY A 113 5.00 -7.51 11.37
CA GLY A 113 5.77 -7.83 12.56
C GLY A 113 7.26 -7.57 12.40
N ALA A 114 7.62 -6.47 11.75
CA ALA A 114 9.00 -6.07 11.54
C ALA A 114 9.32 -4.76 12.27
N LYS A 115 10.60 -4.58 12.61
CA LYS A 115 11.09 -3.32 13.16
C LYS A 115 11.46 -2.38 12.01
N ILE A 116 11.13 -1.10 12.14
CA ILE A 116 11.57 -0.07 11.21
C ILE A 116 13.10 0.04 11.32
N PRO A 117 13.85 -0.10 10.21
CA PRO A 117 15.30 0.05 10.23
C PRO A 117 15.70 1.45 10.69
N LYS A 118 16.71 1.53 11.53
CA LYS A 118 17.30 2.82 11.94
C LYS A 118 18.10 3.42 10.77
N GLY A 119 18.04 4.74 10.62
CA GLY A 119 18.77 5.47 9.59
C GLY A 119 17.94 5.78 8.34
N PRO A 120 18.55 6.41 7.31
CA PRO A 120 17.87 6.78 6.07
C PRO A 120 17.44 5.55 5.28
N ALA A 121 16.37 5.67 4.49
CA ALA A 121 15.96 4.64 3.53
C ALA A 121 17.04 4.47 2.46
N LYS A 122 17.38 3.22 2.15
CA LYS A 122 18.31 2.88 1.09
C LYS A 122 17.58 2.77 -0.25
#